data_18b5fced25cd4cbd222682abbb000682
#
_entry.id   18b5fced25cd4cbd222682abbb000682
#
_cell.length_a   1.000
_cell.length_b   1.000
_cell.length_c   1.000
_cell.angle_alpha   90.00
_cell.angle_beta   90.00
_cell.angle_gamma   90.00
#
_symmetry.space_group_name_H-M   'P 1'
#
loop_
_entity.id
_entity.type
_entity.pdbx_description
1 polymer ?
#
loop_
_entity_poly.entity_id
_entity_poly.type
_entity_poly.pdbx_seq_one_letter_code
_entity_poly.pdbx_strand_id
1 'polypeptide(L)'
;MSQAKKPTGFVGRFLARGMAWGHRSFYKNAAKALNLQPDDKLLEIGFGSGLFIKNYASHVSRIAGLDYSEDMVNLASSINKELIKSGKAEFKQGDVSTLPWGDNEFSAVVGIETFFFWSEPEAGLEEIFRGLAPEGRLVHEMAYNKDDGRDHTKDRKKYDLTLYSGEEMKTLLKQSGFSDISINYYKSMWIPFKGYIVPKGMVVKAKKLKD
;
A
#
# COMPACT_ATOMS: atom_id res chain seq x y z
N MET A 1 -0.46 2.57 20.37
CA MET A 1 -0.58 2.42 18.90
C MET A 1 -1.82 1.63 18.60
N SER A 2 -2.66 2.03 17.62
CA SER A 2 -3.92 1.33 17.35
C SER A 2 -3.66 -0.02 16.65
N GLN A 3 -4.56 -1.01 16.85
CA GLN A 3 -4.50 -2.32 16.16
C GLN A 3 -4.67 -2.18 14.63
N ALA A 4 -5.17 -1.07 14.14
CA ALA A 4 -5.25 -0.78 12.70
C ALA A 4 -3.89 -0.39 12.12
N LYS A 5 -3.07 0.38 12.89
CA LYS A 5 -1.74 0.84 12.49
C LYS A 5 -0.68 -0.27 12.67
N LYS A 6 -0.77 -1.03 13.75
CA LYS A 6 0.13 -2.16 14.06
C LYS A 6 -0.68 -3.31 14.65
N PRO A 7 -1.25 -4.20 13.81
CA PRO A 7 -1.93 -5.40 14.31
C PRO A 7 -0.95 -6.29 15.06
N THR A 8 -1.31 -6.70 16.29
CA THR A 8 -0.47 -7.57 17.12
C THR A 8 -1.29 -8.68 17.77
N GLY A 9 -0.65 -9.83 18.01
CA GLY A 9 -1.23 -10.98 18.68
C GLY A 9 -2.34 -11.69 17.89
N PHE A 10 -3.05 -12.59 18.53
CA PHE A 10 -4.10 -13.42 17.91
C PHE A 10 -5.26 -12.58 17.36
N VAL A 11 -5.67 -11.55 18.10
CA VAL A 11 -6.76 -10.62 17.68
C VAL A 11 -6.34 -9.84 16.43
N GLY A 12 -5.11 -9.34 16.38
CA GLY A 12 -4.59 -8.62 15.20
C GLY A 12 -4.57 -9.50 13.96
N ARG A 13 -4.15 -10.76 14.07
CA ARG A 13 -4.13 -11.74 12.97
C ARG A 13 -5.54 -12.09 12.47
N PHE A 14 -6.51 -12.24 13.38
CA PHE A 14 -7.90 -12.51 13.01
C PHE A 14 -8.54 -11.33 12.29
N LEU A 15 -8.32 -10.10 12.80
CA LEU A 15 -8.80 -8.87 12.17
C LEU A 15 -8.17 -8.67 10.79
N ALA A 16 -6.86 -8.91 10.64
CA ALA A 16 -6.17 -8.79 9.36
C ALA A 16 -6.74 -9.74 8.29
N ARG A 17 -7.10 -10.98 8.66
CA ARG A 17 -7.76 -11.92 7.74
C ARG A 17 -9.16 -11.46 7.32
N GLY A 18 -9.95 -10.93 8.25
CA GLY A 18 -11.28 -10.41 7.96
C GLY A 18 -11.23 -9.14 7.10
N MET A 19 -10.31 -8.24 7.39
CA MET A 19 -10.08 -7.02 6.60
C MET A 19 -9.65 -7.35 5.16
N ALA A 20 -8.79 -8.33 4.98
CA ALA A 20 -8.29 -8.74 3.68
C ALA A 20 -9.40 -9.22 2.72
N TRP A 21 -10.47 -9.83 3.24
CA TRP A 21 -11.63 -10.21 2.43
C TRP A 21 -12.44 -8.99 1.97
N GLY A 22 -12.60 -8.00 2.85
CA GLY A 22 -13.24 -6.71 2.52
C GLY A 22 -12.42 -5.83 1.56
N HIS A 23 -11.10 -6.05 1.47
CA HIS A 23 -10.19 -5.26 0.64
C HIS A 23 -10.02 -5.76 -0.81
N ARG A 24 -10.71 -6.83 -1.22
CA ARG A 24 -10.57 -7.40 -2.58
C ARG A 24 -10.78 -6.40 -3.71
N SER A 25 -11.70 -5.45 -3.53
CA SER A 25 -11.95 -4.40 -4.51
C SER A 25 -10.81 -3.39 -4.57
N PHE A 26 -10.20 -3.05 -3.42
CA PHE A 26 -9.01 -2.21 -3.35
C PHE A 26 -7.82 -2.86 -4.07
N TYR A 27 -7.62 -4.17 -3.86
CA TYR A 27 -6.60 -4.94 -4.58
C TYR A 27 -6.80 -4.89 -6.10
N LYS A 28 -8.04 -5.05 -6.58
CA LYS A 28 -8.34 -4.94 -8.01
C LYS A 28 -8.09 -3.54 -8.55
N ASN A 29 -8.49 -2.50 -7.82
CA ASN A 29 -8.23 -1.11 -8.20
C ASN A 29 -6.73 -0.83 -8.31
N ALA A 30 -5.96 -1.22 -7.30
CA ALA A 30 -4.52 -1.04 -7.25
C ALA A 30 -3.81 -1.81 -8.37
N ALA A 31 -4.12 -3.09 -8.58
CA ALA A 31 -3.54 -3.90 -9.64
C ALA A 31 -3.85 -3.37 -11.04
N LYS A 32 -5.11 -2.93 -11.28
CA LYS A 32 -5.50 -2.27 -12.54
C LYS A 32 -4.74 -0.98 -12.77
N ALA A 33 -4.57 -0.17 -11.71
CA ALA A 33 -3.86 1.11 -11.79
C ALA A 33 -2.36 0.92 -12.04
N LEU A 34 -1.74 -0.11 -11.45
CA LEU A 34 -0.34 -0.49 -11.66
C LEU A 34 -0.09 -0.98 -13.09
N ASN A 35 -1.08 -1.58 -13.75
CA ASN A 35 -0.90 -2.23 -15.05
C ASN A 35 0.30 -3.19 -15.04
N LEU A 36 0.25 -4.19 -14.14
CA LEU A 36 1.35 -5.12 -13.88
C LEU A 36 1.83 -5.82 -15.15
N GLN A 37 3.15 -5.93 -15.29
CA GLN A 37 3.82 -6.60 -16.39
C GLN A 37 4.54 -7.86 -15.89
N PRO A 38 4.71 -8.89 -16.74
CA PRO A 38 5.36 -10.15 -16.34
C PRO A 38 6.80 -10.00 -15.85
N ASP A 39 7.52 -8.99 -16.29
CA ASP A 39 8.89 -8.65 -15.90
C ASP A 39 9.00 -7.71 -14.70
N ASP A 40 7.88 -7.22 -14.18
CA ASP A 40 7.88 -6.32 -13.01
C ASP A 40 8.55 -6.97 -11.79
N LYS A 41 9.35 -6.16 -11.10
CA LYS A 41 9.77 -6.36 -9.72
C LYS A 41 8.90 -5.45 -8.86
N LEU A 42 7.92 -6.03 -8.18
CA LEU A 42 6.90 -5.29 -7.42
C LEU A 42 7.25 -5.24 -5.93
N LEU A 43 7.09 -4.06 -5.31
CA LEU A 43 7.14 -3.87 -3.86
C LEU A 43 5.77 -3.47 -3.32
N GLU A 44 5.26 -4.17 -2.31
CA GLU A 44 4.08 -3.76 -1.54
C GLU A 44 4.49 -3.17 -0.19
N ILE A 45 4.06 -1.93 0.09
CA ILE A 45 4.26 -1.24 1.37
C ILE A 45 3.02 -1.42 2.24
N GLY A 46 3.21 -1.95 3.47
CA GLY A 46 2.12 -2.22 4.39
C GLY A 46 1.27 -3.41 3.94
N PHE A 47 1.90 -4.53 3.62
CA PHE A 47 1.25 -5.70 3.01
C PHE A 47 0.24 -6.43 3.93
N GLY A 48 0.23 -6.14 5.25
CA GLY A 48 -0.67 -6.76 6.20
C GLY A 48 -0.64 -8.30 6.16
N SER A 49 -1.73 -8.94 5.77
CA SER A 49 -1.80 -10.41 5.65
C SER A 49 -1.07 -10.99 4.43
N GLY A 50 -0.57 -10.16 3.51
CA GLY A 50 0.09 -10.61 2.28
C GLY A 50 -0.84 -11.21 1.23
N LEU A 51 -2.14 -10.94 1.29
CA LEU A 51 -3.12 -11.48 0.32
C LEU A 51 -3.05 -10.82 -1.05
N PHE A 52 -2.70 -9.53 -1.13
CA PHE A 52 -2.44 -8.92 -2.43
C PHE A 52 -1.25 -9.61 -3.09
N ILE A 53 -0.15 -9.81 -2.38
CA ILE A 53 1.02 -10.55 -2.85
C ILE A 53 0.63 -11.94 -3.35
N LYS A 54 -0.12 -12.71 -2.55
CA LYS A 54 -0.59 -14.06 -2.92
C LYS A 54 -1.37 -14.07 -4.24
N ASN A 55 -2.23 -13.07 -4.43
CA ASN A 55 -3.13 -13.02 -5.57
C ASN A 55 -2.44 -12.55 -6.87
N TYR A 56 -1.40 -11.72 -6.74
CA TYR A 56 -0.78 -11.06 -7.90
C TYR A 56 0.67 -11.48 -8.19
N ALA A 57 1.29 -12.34 -7.36
CA ALA A 57 2.65 -12.81 -7.58
C ALA A 57 2.86 -13.50 -8.93
N SER A 58 1.84 -14.17 -9.49
CA SER A 58 1.91 -14.81 -10.81
C SER A 58 1.98 -13.83 -11.98
N HIS A 59 1.64 -12.55 -11.74
CA HIS A 59 1.60 -11.52 -12.78
C HIS A 59 2.92 -10.74 -12.94
N VAL A 60 3.92 -11.03 -12.10
CA VAL A 60 5.17 -10.27 -12.03
C VAL A 60 6.36 -11.22 -11.95
N SER A 61 7.60 -10.75 -12.20
CA SER A 61 8.80 -11.57 -12.08
C SER A 61 9.18 -11.87 -10.64
N ARG A 62 9.10 -10.85 -9.75
CA ARG A 62 9.41 -10.94 -8.32
C ARG A 62 8.49 -10.00 -7.54
N ILE A 63 8.20 -10.35 -6.30
CA ILE A 63 7.43 -9.49 -5.40
C ILE A 63 8.09 -9.41 -4.03
N ALA A 64 8.24 -8.19 -3.52
CA ALA A 64 8.73 -7.92 -2.18
C ALA A 64 7.65 -7.25 -1.35
N GLY A 65 7.72 -7.34 -0.04
CA GLY A 65 6.82 -6.67 0.87
C GLY A 65 7.54 -6.10 2.09
N LEU A 66 7.14 -4.89 2.48
CA LEU A 66 7.53 -4.24 3.74
C LEU A 66 6.31 -4.04 4.62
N ASP A 67 6.41 -4.44 5.89
CA ASP A 67 5.40 -4.12 6.89
C ASP A 67 6.05 -3.73 8.22
N TYR A 68 5.47 -2.78 8.91
CA TYR A 68 5.96 -2.31 10.22
C TYR A 68 5.73 -3.34 11.32
N SER A 69 4.75 -4.24 11.17
CA SER A 69 4.35 -5.23 12.16
C SER A 69 5.02 -6.58 11.93
N GLU A 70 5.84 -7.03 12.88
CA GLU A 70 6.44 -8.38 12.88
C GLU A 70 5.36 -9.48 12.80
N ASP A 71 4.23 -9.32 13.49
CA ASP A 71 3.09 -10.25 13.41
C ASP A 71 2.52 -10.38 12.00
N MET A 72 2.50 -9.28 11.23
CA MET A 72 2.04 -9.30 9.83
C MET A 72 3.09 -9.95 8.93
N VAL A 73 4.37 -9.70 9.14
CA VAL A 73 5.45 -10.40 8.43
C VAL A 73 5.35 -11.91 8.64
N ASN A 74 5.17 -12.36 9.89
CA ASN A 74 5.03 -13.78 10.22
C ASN A 74 3.75 -14.40 9.60
N LEU A 75 2.62 -13.68 9.64
CA LEU A 75 1.36 -14.12 9.03
C LEU A 75 1.47 -14.23 7.52
N ALA A 76 1.98 -13.18 6.85
CA ALA A 76 2.14 -13.16 5.39
C ALA A 76 3.14 -14.23 4.92
N SER A 77 4.24 -14.44 5.66
CA SER A 77 5.22 -15.49 5.36
C SER A 77 4.59 -16.88 5.44
N SER A 78 3.73 -17.12 6.42
CA SER A 78 2.99 -18.38 6.52
C SER A 78 2.02 -18.59 5.34
N ILE A 79 1.29 -17.54 4.94
CA ILE A 79 0.31 -17.59 3.85
C ILE A 79 0.99 -17.77 2.48
N ASN A 80 2.21 -17.21 2.32
CA ASN A 80 2.95 -17.17 1.06
C ASN A 80 4.19 -18.09 1.05
N LYS A 81 4.21 -19.11 1.90
CA LYS A 81 5.35 -20.00 2.12
C LYS A 81 5.97 -20.54 0.83
N GLU A 82 5.15 -20.98 -0.13
CA GLU A 82 5.63 -21.55 -1.39
C GLU A 82 6.24 -20.48 -2.32
N LEU A 83 5.72 -19.25 -2.30
CA LEU A 83 6.32 -18.12 -3.03
C LEU A 83 7.70 -17.75 -2.47
N ILE A 84 7.86 -17.80 -1.14
CA ILE A 84 9.15 -17.54 -0.48
C ILE A 84 10.15 -18.65 -0.82
N LYS A 85 9.76 -19.93 -0.71
CA LYS A 85 10.62 -21.07 -1.02
C LYS A 85 11.12 -21.08 -2.47
N SER A 86 10.29 -20.62 -3.40
CA SER A 86 10.67 -20.52 -4.82
C SER A 86 11.51 -19.27 -5.14
N GLY A 87 11.79 -18.40 -4.16
CA GLY A 87 12.46 -17.11 -4.38
C GLY A 87 11.61 -16.06 -5.09
N LYS A 88 10.31 -16.34 -5.28
CA LYS A 88 9.35 -15.42 -5.94
C LYS A 88 8.93 -14.26 -5.05
N ALA A 89 8.86 -14.47 -3.72
CA ALA A 89 8.47 -13.48 -2.74
C ALA A 89 9.52 -13.30 -1.63
N GLU A 90 9.65 -12.08 -1.14
CA GLU A 90 10.49 -11.71 0.00
C GLU A 90 9.71 -10.74 0.91
N PHE A 91 9.74 -10.98 2.23
CA PHE A 91 9.09 -10.12 3.22
C PHE A 91 10.10 -9.60 4.24
N LYS A 92 10.03 -8.29 4.53
CA LYS A 92 10.86 -7.65 5.54
C LYS A 92 10.00 -6.85 6.51
N GLN A 93 10.41 -6.85 7.76
CA GLN A 93 9.90 -5.90 8.73
C GLN A 93 10.68 -4.60 8.59
N GLY A 94 9.99 -3.46 8.61
CA GLY A 94 10.65 -2.15 8.57
C GLY A 94 9.68 -0.99 8.46
N ASP A 95 10.25 0.21 8.47
CA ASP A 95 9.54 1.45 8.20
C ASP A 95 9.80 1.90 6.77
N VAL A 96 8.79 2.49 6.12
CA VAL A 96 8.88 2.96 4.75
C VAL A 96 9.88 4.10 4.57
N SER A 97 10.16 4.86 5.64
CA SER A 97 11.18 5.93 5.63
C SER A 97 12.63 5.42 5.54
N THR A 98 12.83 4.09 5.59
CA THR A 98 14.15 3.44 5.49
C THR A 98 14.01 2.09 4.82
N LEU A 99 13.85 2.07 3.49
CA LEU A 99 13.67 0.81 2.74
C LEU A 99 14.94 -0.05 2.78
N PRO A 100 14.84 -1.34 3.17
CA PRO A 100 16.01 -2.23 3.26
C PRO A 100 16.36 -2.85 1.90
N TRP A 101 16.21 -2.11 0.81
CA TRP A 101 16.57 -2.47 -0.56
C TRP A 101 17.38 -1.36 -1.23
N GLY A 102 18.09 -1.72 -2.30
CA GLY A 102 18.95 -0.83 -3.06
C GLY A 102 18.20 0.16 -3.93
N ASP A 103 18.98 1.07 -4.53
CA ASP A 103 18.46 2.03 -5.50
C ASP A 103 18.00 1.33 -6.76
N ASN A 104 16.92 1.83 -7.38
CA ASN A 104 16.41 1.36 -8.67
C ASN A 104 16.08 -0.15 -8.71
N GLU A 105 15.72 -0.76 -7.58
CA GLU A 105 15.50 -2.21 -7.50
C GLU A 105 14.11 -2.62 -8.01
N PHE A 106 13.09 -1.74 -7.92
CA PHE A 106 11.70 -2.05 -8.24
C PHE A 106 11.20 -1.31 -9.46
N SER A 107 10.43 -1.98 -10.33
CA SER A 107 9.74 -1.35 -11.45
C SER A 107 8.32 -0.87 -11.07
N ALA A 108 7.77 -1.39 -9.99
CA ALA A 108 6.46 -1.00 -9.48
C ALA A 108 6.43 -1.03 -7.95
N VAL A 109 5.77 -0.03 -7.35
CA VAL A 109 5.50 0.03 -5.90
C VAL A 109 4.01 0.26 -5.66
N VAL A 110 3.45 -0.41 -4.67
CA VAL A 110 2.06 -0.25 -4.27
C VAL A 110 1.91 -0.08 -2.77
N GLY A 111 1.03 0.82 -2.35
CA GLY A 111 0.53 0.93 -0.99
C GLY A 111 -1.00 0.88 -1.00
N ILE A 112 -1.61 -0.04 -0.24
CA ILE A 112 -3.06 -0.22 -0.20
C ILE A 112 -3.54 -0.01 1.23
N GLU A 113 -4.33 1.04 1.46
CA GLU A 113 -4.87 1.40 2.78
C GLU A 113 -3.78 1.62 3.85
N THR A 114 -2.61 2.15 3.47
CA THR A 114 -1.46 2.28 4.38
C THR A 114 -0.92 3.71 4.53
N PHE A 115 -0.96 4.55 3.49
CA PHE A 115 -0.32 5.87 3.45
C PHE A 115 -0.74 6.79 4.60
N PHE A 116 -2.00 6.78 4.99
CA PHE A 116 -2.53 7.60 6.09
C PHE A 116 -2.04 7.17 7.48
N PHE A 117 -1.26 6.10 7.60
CA PHE A 117 -0.59 5.67 8.83
C PHE A 117 0.88 6.09 8.93
N TRP A 118 1.47 6.61 7.85
CA TRP A 118 2.88 6.96 7.85
C TRP A 118 3.15 8.15 8.74
N SER A 119 4.16 8.05 9.59
CA SER A 119 4.59 9.14 10.49
C SER A 119 5.41 10.19 9.74
N GLU A 120 6.17 9.77 8.75
CA GLU A 120 7.07 10.59 7.94
C GLU A 120 6.79 10.32 6.44
N PRO A 121 5.67 10.85 5.90
CA PRO A 121 5.24 10.53 4.54
C PRO A 121 6.21 11.06 3.47
N GLU A 122 6.85 12.21 3.70
CA GLU A 122 7.87 12.76 2.80
C GLU A 122 9.07 11.81 2.69
N ALA A 123 9.65 11.41 3.82
CA ALA A 123 10.78 10.48 3.84
C ALA A 123 10.41 9.12 3.23
N GLY A 124 9.19 8.63 3.48
CA GLY A 124 8.69 7.39 2.86
C GLY A 124 8.57 7.49 1.34
N LEU A 125 8.10 8.62 0.81
CA LEU A 125 8.01 8.85 -0.63
C LEU A 125 9.40 9.00 -1.27
N GLU A 126 10.34 9.68 -0.62
CA GLU A 126 11.74 9.81 -1.06
C GLU A 126 12.43 8.43 -1.14
N GLU A 127 12.25 7.58 -0.15
CA GLU A 127 12.77 6.21 -0.15
C GLU A 127 12.13 5.33 -1.25
N ILE A 128 10.82 5.45 -1.47
CA ILE A 128 10.16 4.78 -2.59
C ILE A 128 10.71 5.30 -3.93
N PHE A 129 10.91 6.62 -4.06
CA PHE A 129 11.51 7.20 -5.26
C PHE A 129 12.93 6.68 -5.50
N ARG A 130 13.76 6.58 -4.47
CA ARG A 130 15.10 5.99 -4.52
C ARG A 130 15.05 4.53 -4.99
N GLY A 131 14.18 3.73 -4.39
CA GLY A 131 14.04 2.29 -4.68
C GLY A 131 13.40 1.96 -6.03
N LEU A 132 12.64 2.91 -6.64
CA LEU A 132 12.05 2.74 -7.97
C LEU A 132 13.10 2.92 -9.06
N ALA A 133 13.11 2.02 -10.03
CA ALA A 133 13.86 2.17 -11.28
C ALA A 133 13.33 3.34 -12.12
N PRO A 134 14.13 3.89 -13.05
CA PRO A 134 13.63 4.80 -14.06
C PRO A 134 12.41 4.24 -14.78
N GLU A 135 11.40 5.06 -15.06
CA GLU A 135 10.07 4.69 -15.57
C GLU A 135 9.24 3.84 -14.60
N GLY A 136 9.73 3.61 -13.37
CA GLY A 136 9.01 2.88 -12.33
C GLY A 136 7.72 3.57 -11.90
N ARG A 137 6.74 2.77 -11.50
CA ARG A 137 5.37 3.20 -11.21
C ARG A 137 5.05 3.08 -9.73
N LEU A 138 4.45 4.12 -9.16
CA LEU A 138 3.89 4.12 -7.81
C LEU A 138 2.36 4.18 -7.89
N VAL A 139 1.69 3.36 -7.08
CA VAL A 139 0.24 3.43 -6.85
C VAL A 139 -0.06 3.43 -5.36
N HIS A 140 -0.83 4.41 -4.89
CA HIS A 140 -1.50 4.36 -3.59
C HIS A 140 -3.01 4.25 -3.78
N GLU A 141 -3.62 3.28 -3.11
CA GLU A 141 -5.06 3.09 -3.02
C GLU A 141 -5.51 3.43 -1.60
N MET A 142 -6.49 4.35 -1.47
CA MET A 142 -6.92 4.90 -0.18
C MET A 142 -8.43 5.10 -0.14
N ALA A 143 -9.12 4.39 0.77
CA ALA A 143 -10.54 4.61 1.05
C ALA A 143 -10.78 5.83 1.95
N TYR A 144 -9.80 6.18 2.81
CA TYR A 144 -9.86 7.35 3.67
C TYR A 144 -9.10 8.52 3.03
N ASN A 145 -9.79 9.61 2.74
CA ASN A 145 -9.21 10.84 2.19
C ASN A 145 -10.06 12.07 2.57
N LYS A 146 -9.54 13.28 2.37
CA LYS A 146 -10.25 14.53 2.69
C LYS A 146 -11.36 14.88 1.69
N ASP A 147 -11.34 14.28 0.50
CA ASP A 147 -12.22 14.64 -0.62
C ASP A 147 -13.49 13.78 -0.68
N ASP A 148 -13.69 12.88 0.27
CA ASP A 148 -14.84 11.97 0.31
C ASP A 148 -16.12 12.60 0.92
N GLY A 149 -16.00 13.81 1.48
CA GLY A 149 -17.10 14.57 2.02
C GLY A 149 -17.59 14.14 3.40
N ARG A 150 -16.86 13.25 4.11
CA ARG A 150 -17.21 12.75 5.43
C ARG A 150 -16.48 13.48 6.56
N ASP A 151 -17.09 13.49 7.75
CA ASP A 151 -16.39 13.83 8.99
C ASP A 151 -15.61 12.60 9.50
N HIS A 152 -14.30 12.68 9.43
CA HIS A 152 -13.39 11.65 9.90
C HIS A 152 -12.84 11.89 11.31
N THR A 153 -13.36 12.85 12.06
CA THR A 153 -12.83 13.23 13.38
C THR A 153 -12.71 12.04 14.33
N LYS A 154 -13.74 11.18 14.36
CA LYS A 154 -13.74 9.98 15.22
C LYS A 154 -12.72 8.94 14.77
N ASP A 155 -12.64 8.67 13.46
CA ASP A 155 -11.73 7.68 12.90
C ASP A 155 -10.27 8.15 13.03
N ARG A 156 -9.98 9.42 12.74
CA ARG A 156 -8.66 10.02 12.93
C ARG A 156 -8.16 9.87 14.37
N LYS A 157 -9.00 10.21 15.34
CA LYS A 157 -8.66 10.08 16.77
C LYS A 157 -8.49 8.61 17.19
N LYS A 158 -9.36 7.73 16.72
CA LYS A 158 -9.37 6.30 17.11
C LYS A 158 -8.18 5.52 16.52
N TYR A 159 -7.84 5.81 15.26
CA TYR A 159 -6.87 5.02 14.50
C TYR A 159 -5.55 5.76 14.25
N ASP A 160 -5.42 7.01 14.71
CA ASP A 160 -4.25 7.85 14.51
C ASP A 160 -3.94 8.05 13.01
N LEU A 161 -4.96 8.52 12.26
CA LEU A 161 -4.87 8.71 10.81
C LEU A 161 -4.51 10.15 10.46
N THR A 162 -3.60 10.31 9.50
CA THR A 162 -3.40 11.56 8.77
C THR A 162 -4.04 11.45 7.39
N LEU A 163 -5.08 12.24 7.13
CA LEU A 163 -5.78 12.20 5.85
C LEU A 163 -5.24 13.26 4.90
N TYR A 164 -5.29 12.93 3.61
CA TYR A 164 -4.83 13.78 2.53
C TYR A 164 -5.93 13.99 1.50
N SER A 165 -5.97 15.18 0.90
CA SER A 165 -6.71 15.44 -0.33
C SER A 165 -5.88 15.02 -1.55
N GLY A 166 -6.50 14.94 -2.73
CA GLY A 166 -5.77 14.67 -3.96
C GLY A 166 -4.73 15.74 -4.29
N GLU A 167 -5.01 17.01 -3.97
CA GLU A 167 -4.04 18.10 -4.21
C GLU A 167 -2.86 18.05 -3.23
N GLU A 168 -3.08 17.69 -1.96
CA GLU A 168 -1.99 17.45 -1.01
C GLU A 168 -1.12 16.26 -1.46
N MET A 169 -1.73 15.17 -1.92
CA MET A 169 -0.98 14.03 -2.48
C MET A 169 -0.15 14.41 -3.69
N LYS A 170 -0.68 15.21 -4.62
CA LYS A 170 0.08 15.72 -5.78
C LYS A 170 1.27 16.56 -5.33
N THR A 171 1.09 17.40 -4.33
CA THR A 171 2.15 18.27 -3.81
C THR A 171 3.28 17.44 -3.20
N LEU A 172 2.96 16.49 -2.30
CA LEU A 172 3.93 15.59 -1.68
C LEU A 172 4.72 14.80 -2.73
N LEU A 173 4.02 14.19 -3.69
CA LEU A 173 4.66 13.40 -4.75
C LEU A 173 5.59 14.24 -5.62
N LYS A 174 5.19 15.46 -6.01
CA LYS A 174 6.06 16.38 -6.77
C LYS A 174 7.31 16.77 -5.99
N GLN A 175 7.17 17.06 -4.70
CA GLN A 175 8.30 17.41 -3.81
C GLN A 175 9.29 16.25 -3.67
N SER A 176 8.80 15.00 -3.69
CA SER A 176 9.63 13.79 -3.66
C SER A 176 10.17 13.36 -5.04
N GLY A 177 10.03 14.19 -6.09
CA GLY A 177 10.61 13.95 -7.43
C GLY A 177 9.70 13.21 -8.41
N PHE A 178 8.50 12.78 -8.02
CA PHE A 178 7.59 12.07 -8.92
C PHE A 178 6.97 12.97 -9.98
N SER A 179 6.67 12.36 -11.11
CA SER A 179 6.02 12.98 -12.29
C SER A 179 4.83 12.12 -12.76
N ASP A 180 4.15 12.52 -13.83
CA ASP A 180 2.98 11.84 -14.39
C ASP A 180 1.91 11.51 -13.34
N ILE A 181 1.68 12.47 -12.40
CA ILE A 181 0.82 12.25 -11.24
C ILE A 181 -0.64 12.37 -11.67
N SER A 182 -1.42 11.33 -11.40
CA SER A 182 -2.87 11.31 -11.59
C SER A 182 -3.63 10.83 -10.37
N ILE A 183 -4.74 11.50 -10.08
CA ILE A 183 -5.65 11.16 -8.99
C ILE A 183 -6.97 10.70 -9.61
N ASN A 184 -7.36 9.48 -9.33
CA ASN A 184 -8.61 8.90 -9.81
C ASN A 184 -9.50 8.54 -8.63
N TYR A 185 -10.69 9.11 -8.58
CA TYR A 185 -11.67 8.81 -7.56
C TYR A 185 -12.64 7.73 -8.05
N TYR A 186 -12.96 6.78 -7.17
CA TYR A 186 -14.04 5.83 -7.40
C TYR A 186 -15.18 6.07 -6.41
N LYS A 187 -16.41 5.83 -6.86
CA LYS A 187 -17.62 6.00 -6.05
C LYS A 187 -18.07 4.67 -5.48
N SER A 188 -18.55 4.72 -4.24
CA SER A 188 -19.40 3.70 -3.63
C SER A 188 -18.83 2.28 -3.60
N MET A 189 -18.06 2.00 -2.56
CA MET A 189 -17.67 0.62 -2.26
C MET A 189 -18.21 0.24 -0.89
N TRP A 190 -19.02 -0.83 -0.86
CA TRP A 190 -19.49 -1.39 0.40
C TRP A 190 -18.39 -2.24 1.02
N ILE A 191 -18.07 -1.96 2.30
CA ILE A 191 -17.12 -2.77 3.06
C ILE A 191 -17.92 -3.65 4.02
N PRO A 192 -18.03 -4.98 3.75
CA PRO A 192 -18.97 -5.87 4.44
C PRO A 192 -18.81 -5.89 5.97
N PHE A 193 -17.58 -5.87 6.47
CA PHE A 193 -17.31 -5.98 7.92
C PHE A 193 -17.34 -4.65 8.68
N LYS A 194 -17.34 -3.53 7.98
CA LYS A 194 -17.42 -2.21 8.60
C LYS A 194 -18.83 -1.62 8.58
N GLY A 195 -19.76 -2.26 7.85
CA GLY A 195 -21.17 -1.84 7.79
C GLY A 195 -21.38 -0.46 7.16
N TYR A 196 -20.39 0.07 6.42
CA TYR A 196 -20.52 1.36 5.76
C TYR A 196 -20.05 1.30 4.29
N ILE A 197 -20.54 2.26 3.53
CA ILE A 197 -20.16 2.49 2.14
C ILE A 197 -19.01 3.51 2.12
N VAL A 198 -17.94 3.25 1.38
CA VAL A 198 -16.93 4.25 1.05
C VAL A 198 -17.50 5.14 -0.05
N PRO A 199 -17.88 6.39 0.22
CA PRO A 199 -18.56 7.21 -0.76
C PRO A 199 -17.64 7.66 -1.88
N LYS A 200 -16.34 7.80 -1.63
CA LYS A 200 -15.35 8.25 -2.61
C LYS A 200 -13.94 7.84 -2.17
N GLY A 201 -13.45 6.73 -2.67
CA GLY A 201 -12.05 6.35 -2.49
C GLY A 201 -11.16 7.00 -3.55
N MET A 202 -9.85 6.95 -3.34
CA MET A 202 -8.84 7.60 -4.17
C MET A 202 -7.75 6.59 -4.58
N VAL A 203 -7.44 6.57 -5.87
CA VAL A 203 -6.25 5.89 -6.43
C VAL A 203 -5.31 6.95 -6.98
N VAL A 204 -4.15 7.02 -6.37
CA VAL A 204 -3.06 7.93 -6.74
C VAL A 204 -2.04 7.15 -7.55
N LYS A 205 -1.63 7.70 -8.70
CA LYS A 205 -0.59 7.13 -9.57
C LYS A 205 0.50 8.16 -9.79
N ALA A 206 1.74 7.73 -9.82
CA ALA A 206 2.90 8.56 -10.14
C ALA A 206 3.99 7.72 -10.80
N LYS A 207 4.95 8.39 -11.44
CA LYS A 207 6.12 7.76 -12.05
C LYS A 207 7.42 8.44 -11.64
N LYS A 208 8.50 7.67 -11.62
CA LYS A 208 9.87 8.16 -11.67
C LYS A 208 10.27 8.24 -13.15
N LEU A 209 10.51 9.45 -13.67
CA LEU A 209 10.95 9.58 -15.05
C LEU A 209 12.40 9.09 -15.23
N LYS A 210 12.79 8.89 -16.49
CA LYS A 210 14.21 8.79 -16.88
C LYS A 210 14.92 10.10 -16.61
N ASP A 211 16.06 10.01 -15.98
CA ASP A 211 17.03 11.13 -15.97
C ASP A 211 17.57 11.39 -17.37
#